data_c371b99d561a7cdd475fc8bbcae13b81
#
_entry.id   c371b99d561a7cdd475fc8bbcae13b81
#
_cell.length_a   1.000
_cell.length_b   1.000
_cell.length_c   1.000
_cell.angle_alpha   90.00
_cell.angle_beta   90.00
_cell.angle_gamma   90.00
#
_symmetry.space_group_name_H-M   'P 1'
#
loop_
_entity.id
_entity.type
_entity.pdbx_description
1 polymer ?
#
loop_
_entity_poly.entity_id
_entity_poly.type
_entity_poly.pdbx_seq_one_letter_code
_entity_poly.pdbx_strand_id
1 'polypeptide(L)'
;MRYTRKFMTPSGMSSNILKERGLLRWINRRYLKPFKNIFRLRSLDYNFLAKHVSVTSEYIGFEHLQERPPAADLYLTGSDQVWNSVYNRGIDRSYYLDFAPKDKNRIAYAASIGMSEIPQDQLDVVRNLLSKYNAITVRETSSVDILSRIGIKSSVVWIPHCC
;
A
#
# COMPACT_ATOMS: atom_id res chain seq x y z
N MET A 1 6.44 -1.89 -5.08
CA MET A 1 5.36 -1.66 -6.06
C MET A 1 5.17 -0.15 -6.25
N ARG A 2 5.43 0.39 -7.43
CA ARG A 2 5.29 1.83 -7.69
C ARG A 2 3.93 2.09 -8.30
N TYR A 3 2.99 2.59 -7.50
CA TYR A 3 1.72 3.09 -8.00
C TYR A 3 1.90 4.54 -8.46
N THR A 4 1.92 4.80 -9.75
CA THR A 4 1.91 6.18 -10.27
C THR A 4 0.48 6.72 -10.30
N ARG A 5 0.12 7.55 -9.32
CA ARG A 5 -1.10 8.36 -9.38
C ARG A 5 -0.89 9.53 -10.36
N LYS A 6 -1.71 9.62 -11.41
CA LYS A 6 -1.86 10.86 -12.19
C LYS A 6 -2.52 11.93 -11.30
N PHE A 7 -1.77 12.96 -10.98
CA PHE A 7 -2.36 14.17 -10.38
C PHE A 7 -2.97 15.02 -11.49
N MET A 8 -4.27 15.35 -11.34
CA MET A 8 -4.91 16.38 -12.16
C MET A 8 -4.34 17.76 -11.76
N THR A 9 -3.77 18.47 -12.72
CA THR A 9 -3.46 19.88 -12.58
C THR A 9 -4.75 20.69 -12.75
N PRO A 10 -5.04 21.68 -11.88
CA PRO A 10 -6.15 22.59 -12.09
C PRO A 10 -5.85 23.46 -13.31
N SER A 11 -6.62 23.29 -14.38
CA SER A 11 -6.64 24.20 -15.52
C SER A 11 -7.43 25.45 -15.13
N GLY A 12 -6.79 26.61 -15.25
CA GLY A 12 -7.45 27.90 -15.21
C GLY A 12 -7.00 28.86 -14.12
N MET A 13 -5.76 29.31 -14.15
CA MET A 13 -5.34 30.50 -13.43
C MET A 13 -4.66 31.49 -14.39
N SER A 14 -5.33 32.64 -14.57
CA SER A 14 -4.91 33.76 -15.43
C SER A 14 -3.53 34.31 -15.03
N SER A 15 -2.70 34.59 -16.04
CA SER A 15 -1.32 35.04 -15.95
C SER A 15 -1.07 36.37 -15.26
N ASN A 16 -2.08 37.10 -14.81
CA ASN A 16 -1.96 38.44 -14.23
C ASN A 16 -1.76 38.50 -12.72
N ILE A 17 -1.85 37.37 -11.99
CA ILE A 17 -1.71 37.32 -10.53
C ILE A 17 -0.24 37.07 -10.09
N LEU A 18 0.66 36.81 -10.99
CA LEU A 18 2.05 36.42 -10.70
C LEU A 18 3.00 37.59 -10.42
N LYS A 19 2.56 38.84 -10.40
CA LYS A 19 3.43 40.03 -10.22
C LYS A 19 3.69 40.47 -8.79
N GLU A 20 3.05 39.91 -7.78
CA GLU A 20 3.34 40.29 -6.40
C GLU A 20 4.36 39.36 -5.75
N ARG A 21 5.54 39.90 -5.45
CA ARG A 21 6.65 39.20 -4.76
C ARG A 21 6.25 38.51 -3.45
N GLY A 22 5.18 38.96 -2.81
CA GLY A 22 4.61 38.38 -1.59
C GLY A 22 3.87 37.05 -1.84
N LEU A 23 3.10 36.98 -2.92
CA LEU A 23 2.33 35.79 -3.28
C LEU A 23 3.24 34.62 -3.67
N LEU A 24 4.29 34.88 -4.44
CA LEU A 24 5.30 33.88 -4.80
C LEU A 24 6.05 33.34 -3.58
N ARG A 25 6.35 34.18 -2.57
CA ARG A 25 6.94 33.75 -1.29
C ARG A 25 5.96 32.88 -0.49
N TRP A 26 4.69 33.25 -0.47
CA TRP A 26 3.65 32.51 0.24
C TRP A 26 3.38 31.14 -0.41
N ILE A 27 3.25 31.10 -1.75
CA ILE A 27 3.11 29.85 -2.52
C ILE A 27 4.32 28.95 -2.32
N ASN A 28 5.54 29.50 -2.39
CA ASN A 28 6.76 28.73 -2.19
C ASN A 28 6.85 28.15 -0.76
N ARG A 29 6.43 28.90 0.25
CA ARG A 29 6.46 28.46 1.66
C ARG A 29 5.40 27.43 1.99
N ARG A 30 4.19 27.56 1.41
CA ARG A 30 3.04 26.71 1.74
C ARG A 30 2.91 25.46 0.86
N TYR A 31 3.32 25.54 -0.39
CA TYR A 31 3.15 24.46 -1.36
C TYR A 31 4.45 23.85 -1.87
N LEU A 32 5.48 24.63 -2.12
CA LEU A 32 6.71 24.11 -2.71
C LEU A 32 7.72 23.56 -1.69
N LYS A 33 7.77 24.10 -0.45
CA LYS A 33 8.62 23.53 0.61
C LYS A 33 8.22 22.10 1.01
N PRO A 34 6.93 21.80 1.29
CA PRO A 34 6.54 20.43 1.56
C PRO A 34 6.81 19.50 0.37
N PHE A 35 6.64 19.96 -0.88
CA PHE A 35 6.99 19.16 -2.06
C PHE A 35 8.48 18.86 -2.17
N LYS A 36 9.37 19.83 -1.92
CA LYS A 36 10.81 19.59 -1.90
C LYS A 36 11.24 18.59 -0.82
N ASN A 37 10.62 18.62 0.34
CA ASN A 37 10.88 17.65 1.40
C ASN A 37 10.38 16.24 1.04
N ILE A 38 9.23 16.12 0.37
CA ILE A 38 8.71 14.85 -0.12
C ILE A 38 9.64 14.26 -1.20
N PHE A 39 10.15 15.06 -2.12
CA PHE A 39 11.14 14.61 -3.12
C PHE A 39 12.46 14.18 -2.47
N ARG A 40 12.92 14.89 -1.46
CA ARG A 40 14.14 14.54 -0.73
C ARG A 40 13.99 13.25 0.08
N LEU A 41 12.87 13.07 0.78
CA LEU A 41 12.56 11.83 1.49
C LEU A 41 12.43 10.66 0.51
N ARG A 42 11.72 10.84 -0.61
CA ARG A 42 11.64 9.83 -1.67
C ARG A 42 13.00 9.42 -2.25
N SER A 43 13.93 10.36 -2.39
CA SER A 43 15.27 10.03 -2.90
C SER A 43 16.11 9.26 -1.88
N LEU A 44 15.94 9.52 -0.59
CA LEU A 44 16.60 8.77 0.49
C LEU A 44 16.06 7.35 0.57
N ASP A 45 14.74 7.19 0.54
CA ASP A 45 14.08 5.88 0.54
C ASP A 45 14.46 5.07 -0.71
N TYR A 46 14.52 5.71 -1.88
CA TYR A 46 14.92 5.04 -3.11
C TYR A 46 16.38 4.57 -3.07
N ASN A 47 17.29 5.39 -2.58
CA ASN A 47 18.70 5.04 -2.44
C ASN A 47 18.92 3.92 -1.42
N PHE A 48 18.17 3.93 -0.32
CA PHE A 48 18.19 2.86 0.66
C PHE A 48 17.69 1.54 0.05
N LEU A 49 16.53 1.55 -0.59
CA LEU A 49 15.96 0.37 -1.24
C LEU A 49 16.88 -0.17 -2.33
N ALA A 50 17.41 0.68 -3.20
CA ALA A 50 18.33 0.26 -4.27
C ALA A 50 19.62 -0.38 -3.73
N LYS A 51 20.06 0.03 -2.54
CA LYS A 51 21.29 -0.49 -1.91
C LYS A 51 21.07 -1.81 -1.15
N HIS A 52 19.89 -2.00 -0.55
CA HIS A 52 19.63 -3.07 0.41
C HIS A 52 18.57 -4.08 -0.03
N VAL A 53 17.81 -3.77 -1.08
CA VAL A 53 16.69 -4.61 -1.54
C VAL A 53 16.76 -4.81 -3.05
N SER A 54 16.67 -6.05 -3.50
CA SER A 54 16.47 -6.35 -4.91
C SER A 54 15.03 -6.02 -5.30
N VAL A 55 14.88 -5.00 -6.16
CA VAL A 55 13.56 -4.53 -6.60
C VAL A 55 13.25 -5.13 -7.96
N THR A 56 12.04 -5.65 -8.14
CA THR A 56 11.57 -6.14 -9.44
C THR A 56 11.35 -4.98 -10.42
N SER A 57 11.19 -5.30 -11.71
CA SER A 57 10.70 -4.35 -12.70
C SER A 57 9.33 -3.78 -12.30
N GLU A 58 8.98 -2.63 -12.86
CA GLU A 58 7.69 -1.99 -12.62
C GLU A 58 6.55 -2.79 -13.26
N TYR A 59 5.46 -2.97 -12.51
CA TYR A 59 4.22 -3.58 -12.99
C TYR A 59 3.17 -2.51 -13.21
N ILE A 60 2.51 -2.55 -14.36
CA ILE A 60 1.44 -1.62 -14.72
C ILE A 60 0.09 -2.34 -14.55
N GLY A 61 -0.53 -2.15 -13.37
CA GLY A 61 -1.80 -2.80 -13.03
C GLY A 61 -1.65 -4.23 -12.51
N PHE A 62 -2.78 -4.74 -12.01
CA PHE A 62 -2.84 -6.10 -11.44
C PHE A 62 -2.72 -7.18 -12.52
N GLU A 63 -3.30 -6.95 -13.69
CA GLU A 63 -3.30 -7.90 -14.81
C GLU A 63 -1.88 -8.22 -15.25
N HIS A 64 -1.03 -7.20 -15.41
CA HIS A 64 0.36 -7.40 -15.78
C HIS A 64 1.14 -8.19 -14.70
N LEU A 65 0.84 -7.92 -13.41
CA LEU A 65 1.44 -8.66 -12.31
C LEU A 65 0.95 -10.12 -12.26
N GLN A 66 -0.29 -10.38 -12.64
CA GLN A 66 -0.87 -11.73 -12.69
C GLN A 66 -0.34 -12.54 -13.88
N GLU A 67 -0.16 -11.92 -15.04
CA GLU A 67 0.40 -12.58 -16.23
C GLU A 67 1.88 -12.95 -16.06
N ARG A 68 2.63 -12.11 -15.36
CA ARG A 68 4.08 -12.27 -15.16
C ARG A 68 4.47 -12.06 -13.71
N PRO A 69 4.04 -12.94 -12.79
CA PRO A 69 4.38 -12.81 -11.39
C PRO A 69 5.91 -12.88 -11.21
N PRO A 70 6.48 -12.10 -10.28
CA PRO A 70 7.91 -12.22 -9.97
C PRO A 70 8.21 -13.65 -9.50
N ALA A 71 9.31 -14.22 -9.99
CA ALA A 71 9.72 -15.55 -9.55
C ALA A 71 10.13 -15.53 -8.08
N ALA A 72 9.47 -16.34 -7.25
CA ALA A 72 9.73 -16.43 -5.81
C ALA A 72 9.31 -17.81 -5.29
N ASP A 73 9.94 -18.25 -4.21
CA ASP A 73 9.56 -19.46 -3.49
C ASP A 73 8.46 -19.18 -2.48
N LEU A 74 8.38 -17.94 -2.00
CA LEU A 74 7.43 -17.46 -1.03
C LEU A 74 7.00 -16.02 -1.37
N TYR A 75 5.71 -15.75 -1.28
CA TYR A 75 5.16 -14.40 -1.41
C TYR A 75 4.74 -13.90 -0.03
N LEU A 76 5.15 -12.67 0.30
CA LEU A 76 4.89 -12.06 1.58
C LEU A 76 4.25 -10.69 1.41
N THR A 77 3.19 -10.42 2.17
CA THR A 77 2.56 -9.09 2.29
C THR A 77 2.60 -8.58 3.73
N GLY A 78 2.61 -7.31 3.89
CA GLY A 78 2.68 -6.60 5.18
C GLY A 78 3.81 -5.56 5.12
N SER A 79 4.09 -4.85 6.13
CA SER A 79 3.63 -4.79 7.52
C SER A 79 2.79 -3.52 7.77
N ASP A 80 1.89 -3.13 6.85
CA ASP A 80 1.09 -1.90 6.94
C ASP A 80 -0.40 -2.21 6.71
N GLN A 81 -1.23 -1.17 6.61
CA GLN A 81 -2.66 -1.26 6.36
C GLN A 81 -2.98 -1.74 4.92
N VAL A 82 -2.33 -2.84 4.54
CA VAL A 82 -2.43 -3.41 3.18
C VAL A 82 -3.83 -3.87 2.82
N TRP A 83 -4.65 -4.18 3.82
CA TRP A 83 -6.04 -4.64 3.63
C TRP A 83 -7.11 -3.58 3.94
N ASN A 84 -6.71 -2.33 4.12
CA ASN A 84 -7.63 -1.22 4.32
C ASN A 84 -8.28 -0.80 2.99
N SER A 85 -9.51 -1.25 2.75
CA SER A 85 -10.22 -0.96 1.50
C SER A 85 -10.65 0.52 1.37
N VAL A 86 -10.80 1.22 2.48
CA VAL A 86 -11.08 2.68 2.46
C VAL A 86 -9.84 3.43 2.00
N TYR A 87 -8.68 3.10 2.57
CA TYR A 87 -7.40 3.71 2.19
C TYR A 87 -7.01 3.38 0.75
N ASN A 88 -7.19 2.13 0.34
CA ASN A 88 -6.84 1.64 -0.99
C ASN A 88 -7.91 1.96 -2.05
N ARG A 89 -9.07 2.55 -1.67
CA ARG A 89 -10.22 2.85 -2.55
C ARG A 89 -10.82 1.59 -3.18
N GLY A 90 -10.93 0.54 -2.40
CA GLY A 90 -11.43 -0.77 -2.80
C GLY A 90 -10.46 -1.90 -2.44
N ILE A 91 -10.78 -3.11 -2.85
CA ILE A 91 -9.93 -4.28 -2.67
C ILE A 91 -8.82 -4.27 -3.71
N ASP A 92 -7.59 -3.97 -3.30
CA ASP A 92 -6.43 -4.12 -4.18
C ASP A 92 -5.88 -5.54 -4.08
N ARG A 93 -6.19 -6.39 -5.06
CA ARG A 93 -5.81 -7.79 -5.13
C ARG A 93 -4.30 -8.03 -5.07
N SER A 94 -3.49 -7.04 -5.39
CA SER A 94 -2.03 -7.12 -5.31
C SER A 94 -1.56 -7.28 -3.86
N TYR A 95 -2.19 -6.56 -2.93
CA TYR A 95 -1.89 -6.68 -1.50
C TYR A 95 -2.41 -7.98 -0.88
N TYR A 96 -3.34 -8.66 -1.55
CA TYR A 96 -3.79 -9.99 -1.19
C TYR A 96 -2.98 -11.11 -1.85
N LEU A 97 -1.89 -10.78 -2.55
CA LEU A 97 -1.03 -11.74 -3.26
C LEU A 97 -1.80 -12.66 -4.21
N ASP A 98 -2.90 -12.18 -4.78
CA ASP A 98 -3.78 -12.98 -5.63
C ASP A 98 -3.16 -13.30 -7.00
N PHE A 99 -2.08 -12.62 -7.34
CA PHE A 99 -1.24 -12.90 -8.52
C PHE A 99 -0.27 -14.07 -8.32
N ALA A 100 -0.03 -14.49 -7.08
CA ALA A 100 0.92 -15.55 -6.81
C ALA A 100 0.46 -16.89 -7.41
N PRO A 101 1.34 -17.72 -7.98
CA PRO A 101 1.01 -19.06 -8.47
C PRO A 101 0.40 -19.93 -7.36
N LYS A 102 -0.51 -20.84 -7.72
CA LYS A 102 -1.26 -21.65 -6.74
C LYS A 102 -0.38 -22.60 -5.91
N ASP A 103 0.72 -23.04 -6.49
CA ASP A 103 1.71 -23.94 -5.86
C ASP A 103 2.68 -23.22 -4.91
N LYS A 104 2.61 -21.90 -4.82
CA LYS A 104 3.51 -21.10 -4.00
C LYS A 104 2.87 -20.66 -2.69
N ASN A 105 3.69 -20.62 -1.64
CA ASN A 105 3.27 -20.19 -0.32
C ASN A 105 3.01 -18.68 -0.27
N ARG A 106 1.95 -18.30 0.47
CA ARG A 106 1.58 -16.91 0.76
C ARG A 106 1.56 -16.69 2.26
N ILE A 107 2.23 -15.67 2.73
CA ILE A 107 2.27 -15.29 4.14
C ILE A 107 1.92 -13.82 4.29
N ALA A 108 1.10 -13.50 5.29
CA ALA A 108 0.93 -12.13 5.75
C ALA A 108 1.74 -11.94 7.04
N TYR A 109 2.63 -10.94 7.04
CA TYR A 109 3.44 -10.61 8.20
C TYR A 109 3.06 -9.24 8.73
N ALA A 110 2.53 -9.22 9.95
CA ALA A 110 2.09 -8.00 10.64
C ALA A 110 1.18 -7.09 9.77
N ALA A 111 0.34 -7.70 8.94
CA ALA A 111 -0.62 -6.95 8.13
C ALA A 111 -1.67 -6.27 9.01
N SER A 112 -2.28 -5.22 8.51
CA SER A 112 -3.36 -4.51 9.21
C SER A 112 -4.56 -4.33 8.30
N ILE A 113 -5.75 -4.48 8.88
CA ILE A 113 -7.01 -4.13 8.23
C ILE A 113 -7.24 -2.61 8.33
N GLY A 114 -6.82 -1.99 9.46
CA GLY A 114 -6.91 -0.55 9.68
C GLY A 114 -8.33 0.02 9.65
N MET A 115 -9.34 -0.85 9.82
CA MET A 115 -10.76 -0.51 9.87
C MET A 115 -11.40 -1.22 11.05
N SER A 116 -12.56 -0.75 11.51
CA SER A 116 -13.34 -1.40 12.58
C SER A 116 -14.02 -2.68 12.11
N GLU A 117 -14.31 -2.79 10.82
CA GLU A 117 -14.95 -3.96 10.19
C GLU A 117 -14.65 -3.96 8.69
N ILE A 118 -14.81 -5.14 8.06
CA ILE A 118 -14.81 -5.27 6.61
C ILE A 118 -16.21 -4.95 6.08
N PRO A 119 -16.35 -4.10 5.05
CA PRO A 119 -17.64 -3.81 4.43
C PRO A 119 -18.37 -5.09 4.00
N GLN A 120 -19.69 -5.14 4.22
CA GLN A 120 -20.50 -6.33 4.01
C GLN A 120 -20.42 -6.85 2.55
N ASP A 121 -20.38 -5.95 1.59
CA ASP A 121 -20.25 -6.24 0.15
C ASP A 121 -18.87 -6.80 -0.23
N GLN A 122 -17.88 -6.72 0.66
CA GLN A 122 -16.52 -7.18 0.43
C GLN A 122 -16.18 -8.50 1.16
N LEU A 123 -17.02 -8.95 2.09
CA LEU A 123 -16.73 -10.07 2.98
C LEU A 123 -16.35 -11.36 2.23
N ASP A 124 -17.14 -11.75 1.23
CA ASP A 124 -16.91 -12.99 0.51
C ASP A 124 -15.64 -12.95 -0.34
N VAL A 125 -15.38 -11.80 -0.95
CA VAL A 125 -14.15 -11.59 -1.74
C VAL A 125 -12.92 -11.65 -0.83
N VAL A 126 -12.95 -10.93 0.30
CA VAL A 126 -11.84 -10.91 1.26
C VAL A 126 -11.62 -12.30 1.86
N ARG A 127 -12.68 -13.00 2.25
CA ARG A 127 -12.60 -14.39 2.75
C ARG A 127 -11.92 -15.29 1.72
N ASN A 128 -12.35 -15.24 0.46
CA ASN A 128 -11.77 -16.05 -0.61
C ASN A 128 -10.28 -15.73 -0.82
N LEU A 129 -9.90 -14.46 -0.81
CA LEU A 129 -8.52 -14.05 -0.98
C LEU A 129 -7.63 -14.51 0.18
N LEU A 130 -8.09 -14.35 1.42
CA LEU A 130 -7.32 -14.70 2.60
C LEU A 130 -7.28 -16.21 2.87
N SER A 131 -8.26 -16.98 2.40
CA SER A 131 -8.23 -18.45 2.51
C SER A 131 -7.08 -19.10 1.74
N LYS A 132 -6.44 -18.37 0.83
CA LYS A 132 -5.28 -18.84 0.04
C LYS A 132 -3.94 -18.73 0.79
N TYR A 133 -3.94 -18.14 1.98
CA TYR A 133 -2.73 -17.93 2.76
C TYR A 133 -2.38 -19.16 3.59
N ASN A 134 -1.08 -19.46 3.66
CA ASN A 134 -0.53 -20.51 4.51
C ASN A 134 -0.41 -20.06 5.96
N ALA A 135 -0.11 -18.77 6.18
CA ALA A 135 -0.05 -18.17 7.51
C ALA A 135 -0.42 -16.69 7.46
N ILE A 136 -1.13 -16.22 8.48
CA ILE A 136 -1.53 -14.84 8.62
C ILE A 136 -1.14 -14.37 10.02
N THR A 137 -0.27 -13.36 10.07
CA THR A 137 -0.04 -12.58 11.27
C THR A 137 -0.46 -11.13 11.04
N VAL A 138 -1.07 -10.55 12.06
CA VAL A 138 -1.57 -9.16 12.04
C VAL A 138 -0.91 -8.34 13.14
N ARG A 139 -0.92 -7.02 12.97
CA ARG A 139 -0.26 -6.10 13.90
C ARG A 139 -1.08 -5.79 15.14
N GLU A 140 -2.41 -5.83 15.03
CA GLU A 140 -3.33 -5.48 16.11
C GLU A 140 -4.35 -6.59 16.38
N THR A 141 -4.76 -6.69 17.67
CA THR A 141 -5.78 -7.67 18.12
C THR A 141 -7.14 -7.48 17.47
N SER A 142 -7.53 -6.23 17.19
CA SER A 142 -8.78 -5.93 16.47
C SER A 142 -8.85 -6.60 15.10
N SER A 143 -7.74 -6.71 14.39
CA SER A 143 -7.68 -7.43 13.12
C SER A 143 -7.88 -8.95 13.30
N VAL A 144 -7.41 -9.54 14.41
CA VAL A 144 -7.67 -10.95 14.71
C VAL A 144 -9.17 -11.19 14.89
N ASP A 145 -9.85 -10.31 15.66
CA ASP A 145 -11.28 -10.42 15.90
C ASP A 145 -12.10 -10.30 14.60
N ILE A 146 -11.72 -9.36 13.74
CA ILE A 146 -12.37 -9.18 12.43
C ILE A 146 -12.18 -10.43 11.55
N LEU A 147 -10.96 -10.95 11.46
CA LEU A 147 -10.65 -12.13 10.65
C LEU A 147 -11.32 -13.40 11.16
N SER A 148 -11.39 -13.54 12.48
CA SER A 148 -12.06 -14.70 13.11
C SER A 148 -13.55 -14.75 12.78
N ARG A 149 -14.24 -13.59 12.73
CA ARG A 149 -15.67 -13.49 12.34
C ARG A 149 -15.95 -14.00 10.93
N ILE A 150 -14.96 -13.91 10.03
CA ILE A 150 -15.06 -14.43 8.66
C ILE A 150 -14.41 -15.81 8.51
N GLY A 151 -14.05 -16.49 9.60
CA GLY A 151 -13.49 -17.83 9.59
C GLY A 151 -12.03 -17.94 9.21
N ILE A 152 -11.27 -16.84 9.23
CA ILE A 152 -9.83 -16.80 8.91
C ILE A 152 -9.02 -16.86 10.20
N LYS A 153 -8.15 -17.87 10.32
CA LYS A 153 -7.22 -18.00 11.44
C LYS A 153 -6.04 -17.02 11.28
N SER A 154 -5.74 -16.27 12.33
CA SER A 154 -4.62 -15.35 12.38
C SER A 154 -4.08 -15.23 13.80
N SER A 155 -2.86 -14.69 13.94
CA SER A 155 -2.24 -14.38 15.23
C SER A 155 -1.66 -12.97 15.23
N VAL A 156 -1.52 -12.39 16.41
CA VAL A 156 -0.86 -11.08 16.57
C VAL A 156 0.65 -11.25 16.57
N VAL A 157 1.35 -10.38 15.86
CA VAL A 157 2.79 -10.19 16.00
C VAL A 157 3.07 -8.73 16.34
N TRP A 158 3.82 -8.53 17.41
CA TRP A 158 4.24 -7.19 17.82
C TRP A 158 5.46 -6.77 17.01
N ILE A 159 5.33 -5.69 16.26
CA ILE A 159 6.48 -5.00 15.65
C ILE A 159 6.86 -3.87 16.58
N PRO A 160 8.09 -3.84 17.11
CA PRO A 160 8.58 -2.68 17.84
C PRO A 160 8.47 -1.44 16.96
N HIS A 161 7.76 -0.42 17.41
CA HIS A 161 7.81 0.88 16.74
C HIS A 161 9.22 1.43 16.96
N CYS A 162 9.99 1.56 15.89
CA CYS A 162 11.15 2.43 15.88
C CYS A 162 10.63 3.88 15.97
N CYS A 163 10.66 4.46 17.17
CA CYS A 163 10.44 5.89 17.39
C CYS A 163 11.59 6.69 16.79
#